data_34d449ecd1d733928cfc0ebac05414cf
#
_entry.id   34d449ecd1d733928cfc0ebac05414cf
#
_cell.length_a   1.000
_cell.length_b   1.000
_cell.length_c   1.000
_cell.angle_alpha   90.00
_cell.angle_beta   90.00
_cell.angle_gamma   90.00
#
_symmetry.space_group_name_H-M   'P 1'
#
loop_
_entity.id
_entity.type
_entity.pdbx_description
1 polymer ?
#
loop_
_entity_poly.entity_id
_entity_poly.type
_entity_poly.pdbx_seq_one_letter_code
_entity_poly.pdbx_strand_id
1 'polypeptide(L)'
;MNFDIEASHHEVADGQHEVDFKYADILTTADNVATFKVVVKAIAALHDLHATFMPKPIYGINGSGMHCNVSLFKDGKNAFYDEKAEYQLSDTAKYAIGGLLKHVKSITAILNPTVNSYKRLVPGYEAPVYLAWSLANRSALLRVPAKRGVATRVELRSPDPACNPYLAFATILEACLDGIRNKIEPPAPVESNIYKLTNKERK
;
A
#
# COMPACT_ATOMS: atom_id res chain seq x y z
N MET A 1 -19.96 -13.25 5.92
CA MET A 1 -18.74 -13.53 5.14
C MET A 1 -17.48 -13.69 5.98
N ASN A 2 -17.48 -13.77 7.24
CA ASN A 2 -16.32 -13.96 8.13
C ASN A 2 -15.06 -13.10 7.78
N PHE A 3 -15.27 -11.88 7.26
CA PHE A 3 -14.19 -10.94 7.10
C PHE A 3 -13.99 -10.20 8.42
N ASP A 4 -12.77 -10.22 8.92
CA ASP A 4 -12.40 -9.38 10.04
C ASP A 4 -12.07 -7.98 9.54
N ILE A 5 -12.99 -7.04 9.79
CA ILE A 5 -12.85 -5.63 9.44
C ILE A 5 -12.23 -4.89 10.63
N GLU A 6 -11.20 -4.08 10.36
CA GLU A 6 -10.59 -3.19 11.35
C GLU A 6 -11.34 -1.85 11.42
N ALA A 7 -11.63 -1.26 10.26
CA ALA A 7 -12.33 0.01 10.15
C ALA A 7 -13.13 0.11 8.84
N SER A 8 -14.12 0.99 8.84
CA SER A 8 -14.83 1.44 7.65
C SER A 8 -15.16 2.92 7.83
N HIS A 9 -14.85 3.74 6.84
CA HIS A 9 -15.07 5.18 6.91
C HIS A 9 -15.30 5.79 5.53
N HIS A 10 -15.82 7.01 5.54
CA HIS A 10 -15.93 7.86 4.35
C HIS A 10 -14.54 8.39 3.97
N GLU A 11 -14.21 8.35 2.68
CA GLU A 11 -12.98 8.90 2.12
C GLU A 11 -13.15 10.32 1.57
N VAL A 12 -12.12 10.87 0.92
CA VAL A 12 -12.05 12.29 0.52
C VAL A 12 -13.04 12.64 -0.59
N ALA A 13 -13.26 11.75 -1.56
CA ALA A 13 -14.18 12.03 -2.66
C ALA A 13 -15.64 11.74 -2.27
N ASP A 14 -16.56 12.47 -2.88
CA ASP A 14 -18.00 12.26 -2.66
C ASP A 14 -18.41 10.82 -3.01
N GLY A 15 -19.08 10.15 -2.08
CA GLY A 15 -19.49 8.75 -2.22
C GLY A 15 -18.36 7.73 -2.22
N GLN A 16 -17.15 8.13 -1.85
CA GLN A 16 -16.01 7.22 -1.68
C GLN A 16 -15.96 6.68 -0.26
N HIS A 17 -15.80 5.37 -0.14
CA HIS A 17 -15.70 4.66 1.15
C HIS A 17 -14.45 3.80 1.17
N GLU A 18 -13.82 3.70 2.33
CA GLU A 18 -12.70 2.80 2.60
C GLU A 18 -13.11 1.74 3.61
N VAL A 19 -12.62 0.54 3.40
CA VAL A 19 -12.77 -0.58 4.33
C VAL A 19 -11.39 -1.19 4.57
N ASP A 20 -10.98 -1.18 5.82
CA ASP A 20 -9.72 -1.77 6.27
C ASP A 20 -9.95 -3.19 6.79
N PHE A 21 -9.26 -4.16 6.23
CA PHE A 21 -9.23 -5.53 6.75
C PHE A 21 -8.22 -5.66 7.88
N LYS A 22 -8.56 -6.44 8.90
CA LYS A 22 -7.54 -6.93 9.82
C LYS A 22 -6.52 -7.78 9.06
N TYR A 23 -5.27 -7.76 9.52
CA TYR A 23 -4.22 -8.56 8.90
C TYR A 23 -4.54 -10.06 8.98
N ALA A 24 -4.22 -10.78 7.94
CA ALA A 24 -4.27 -12.22 7.84
C ALA A 24 -3.06 -12.70 7.01
N ASP A 25 -2.94 -14.01 6.80
CA ASP A 25 -1.97 -14.52 5.85
C ASP A 25 -2.25 -14.02 4.43
N ILE A 26 -1.22 -14.04 3.61
CA ILE A 26 -1.24 -13.41 2.30
C ILE A 26 -2.32 -13.98 1.36
N LEU A 27 -2.55 -15.31 1.42
CA LEU A 27 -3.52 -15.97 0.55
C LEU A 27 -4.95 -15.67 1.00
N THR A 28 -5.23 -15.81 2.30
CA THR A 28 -6.52 -15.44 2.89
C THR A 28 -6.86 -13.97 2.60
N THR A 29 -5.87 -13.06 2.69
CA THR A 29 -6.11 -11.65 2.39
C THR A 29 -6.44 -11.45 0.91
N ALA A 30 -5.79 -12.15 -0.01
CA ALA A 30 -6.09 -12.08 -1.44
C ALA A 30 -7.52 -12.58 -1.75
N ASP A 31 -7.93 -13.69 -1.14
CA ASP A 31 -9.29 -14.25 -1.22
C ASP A 31 -10.33 -13.25 -0.71
N ASN A 32 -10.05 -12.62 0.44
CA ASN A 32 -10.92 -11.62 1.04
C ASN A 32 -11.11 -10.40 0.13
N VAL A 33 -10.03 -9.87 -0.45
CA VAL A 33 -10.10 -8.74 -1.39
C VAL A 33 -10.87 -9.10 -2.64
N ALA A 34 -10.64 -10.28 -3.23
CA ALA A 34 -11.36 -10.73 -4.41
C ALA A 34 -12.86 -10.88 -4.13
N THR A 35 -13.21 -11.53 -3.03
CA THR A 35 -14.60 -11.74 -2.60
C THR A 35 -15.27 -10.40 -2.26
N PHE A 36 -14.60 -9.51 -1.53
CA PHE A 36 -15.11 -8.18 -1.18
C PHE A 36 -15.56 -7.40 -2.41
N LYS A 37 -14.73 -7.36 -3.47
CA LYS A 37 -15.08 -6.66 -4.70
C LYS A 37 -16.38 -7.19 -5.34
N VAL A 38 -16.56 -8.50 -5.36
CA VAL A 38 -17.76 -9.12 -5.91
C VAL A 38 -18.97 -8.78 -5.07
N VAL A 39 -18.85 -8.92 -3.76
CA VAL A 39 -19.97 -8.73 -2.83
C VAL A 39 -20.43 -7.28 -2.79
N VAL A 40 -19.49 -6.33 -2.70
CA VAL A 40 -19.86 -4.90 -2.69
C VAL A 40 -20.61 -4.52 -3.96
N LYS A 41 -20.18 -4.98 -5.13
CA LYS A 41 -20.89 -4.74 -6.39
C LYS A 41 -22.28 -5.39 -6.41
N ALA A 42 -22.40 -6.63 -5.94
CA ALA A 42 -23.67 -7.34 -5.92
C ALA A 42 -24.67 -6.67 -4.96
N ILE A 43 -24.23 -6.30 -3.75
CA ILE A 43 -25.09 -5.63 -2.78
C ILE A 43 -25.48 -4.22 -3.26
N ALA A 44 -24.56 -3.45 -3.82
CA ALA A 44 -24.88 -2.14 -4.37
C ALA A 44 -25.98 -2.24 -5.46
N ALA A 45 -25.86 -3.22 -6.36
CA ALA A 45 -26.85 -3.45 -7.41
C ALA A 45 -28.26 -3.80 -6.85
N LEU A 46 -28.35 -4.49 -5.70
CA LEU A 46 -29.65 -4.76 -5.04
C LEU A 46 -30.30 -3.50 -4.47
N HIS A 47 -29.57 -2.41 -4.34
CA HIS A 47 -30.04 -1.12 -3.87
C HIS A 47 -30.07 -0.05 -4.98
N ASP A 48 -30.05 -0.46 -6.23
CA ASP A 48 -30.01 0.44 -7.40
C ASP A 48 -28.81 1.39 -7.41
N LEU A 49 -27.71 0.97 -6.79
CA LEU A 49 -26.43 1.70 -6.72
C LEU A 49 -25.36 1.04 -7.58
N HIS A 50 -24.45 1.84 -8.11
CA HIS A 50 -23.28 1.36 -8.84
C HIS A 50 -22.02 1.48 -7.97
N ALA A 51 -21.43 0.35 -7.58
CA ALA A 51 -20.13 0.32 -6.91
C ALA A 51 -19.01 0.12 -7.91
N THR A 52 -18.00 0.99 -7.87
CA THR A 52 -16.82 0.91 -8.73
C THR A 52 -15.54 0.77 -7.90
N PHE A 53 -14.62 -0.05 -8.38
CA PHE A 53 -13.24 -0.16 -7.91
C PHE A 53 -12.25 0.44 -8.93
N MET A 54 -12.72 1.36 -9.76
CA MET A 54 -11.91 2.08 -10.73
C MET A 54 -10.91 3.00 -10.01
N PRO A 55 -9.61 3.00 -10.35
CA PRO A 55 -8.60 3.81 -9.67
C PRO A 55 -8.86 5.32 -9.69
N LYS A 56 -9.40 5.84 -10.79
CA LYS A 56 -9.74 7.27 -10.95
C LYS A 56 -11.09 7.40 -11.68
N PRO A 57 -12.22 7.19 -10.97
CA PRO A 57 -13.54 7.25 -11.63
C PRO A 57 -13.93 8.66 -12.06
N ILE A 58 -13.53 9.69 -11.31
CA ILE A 58 -13.89 11.09 -11.57
C ILE A 58 -12.63 11.93 -11.68
N TYR A 59 -12.53 12.72 -12.73
CA TYR A 59 -11.43 13.66 -12.93
C TYR A 59 -11.52 14.81 -11.91
N GLY A 60 -10.36 15.27 -11.42
CA GLY A 60 -10.27 16.43 -10.53
C GLY A 60 -10.55 16.17 -9.05
N ILE A 61 -10.94 14.94 -8.65
CA ILE A 61 -11.09 14.54 -7.26
C ILE A 61 -10.23 13.32 -6.92
N ASN A 62 -10.13 12.94 -5.64
CA ASN A 62 -9.32 11.80 -5.21
C ASN A 62 -9.75 10.49 -5.88
N GLY A 63 -8.79 9.63 -6.17
CA GLY A 63 -9.02 8.28 -6.69
C GLY A 63 -8.95 7.22 -5.60
N SER A 64 -9.20 5.97 -5.97
CA SER A 64 -9.18 4.82 -5.05
C SER A 64 -7.83 4.12 -5.08
N GLY A 65 -7.18 4.00 -3.92
CA GLY A 65 -6.01 3.17 -3.68
C GLY A 65 -6.38 1.81 -3.12
N MET A 66 -5.47 0.86 -3.22
CA MET A 66 -5.48 -0.39 -2.47
C MET A 66 -4.15 -0.47 -1.70
N HIS A 67 -4.06 0.25 -0.59
CA HIS A 67 -2.83 0.30 0.19
C HIS A 67 -2.53 -1.07 0.80
N CYS A 68 -1.34 -1.59 0.54
CA CYS A 68 -0.93 -2.90 1.01
C CYS A 68 -0.01 -2.77 2.23
N ASN A 69 -0.53 -3.16 3.39
CA ASN A 69 0.25 -3.23 4.63
C ASN A 69 0.94 -4.59 4.70
N VAL A 70 2.26 -4.59 4.84
CA VAL A 70 3.11 -5.79 4.88
C VAL A 70 3.86 -5.86 6.20
N SER A 71 3.84 -7.01 6.83
CA SER A 71 4.72 -7.39 7.93
C SER A 71 5.13 -8.85 7.77
N LEU A 72 6.30 -9.22 8.29
CA LEU A 72 6.77 -10.60 8.31
C LEU A 72 6.83 -11.09 9.76
N PHE A 73 6.44 -12.33 9.97
CA PHE A 73 6.50 -12.98 11.28
C PHE A 73 7.44 -14.18 11.23
N LYS A 74 8.22 -14.34 12.27
CA LYS A 74 9.06 -15.52 12.50
C LYS A 74 8.86 -15.98 13.96
N ASP A 75 8.53 -17.23 14.13
CA ASP A 75 8.31 -17.84 15.46
C ASP A 75 7.32 -17.02 16.33
N GLY A 76 6.23 -16.56 15.72
CA GLY A 76 5.18 -15.77 16.37
C GLY A 76 5.54 -14.32 16.69
N LYS A 77 6.74 -13.86 16.32
CA LYS A 77 7.21 -12.48 16.54
C LYS A 77 7.25 -11.70 15.23
N ASN A 78 6.91 -10.41 15.31
CA ASN A 78 7.04 -9.51 14.16
C ASN A 78 8.51 -9.27 13.84
N ALA A 79 8.96 -9.76 12.67
CA ALA A 79 10.34 -9.65 12.22
C ALA A 79 10.75 -8.25 11.77
N PHE A 80 9.79 -7.33 11.61
CA PHE A 80 10.06 -5.93 11.26
C PHE A 80 10.35 -5.05 12.46
N TYR A 81 10.06 -5.53 13.68
CA TYR A 81 10.26 -4.76 14.91
C TYR A 81 11.61 -5.07 15.57
N ASP A 82 12.32 -4.02 15.97
CA ASP A 82 13.46 -4.07 16.88
C ASP A 82 13.40 -2.83 17.78
N GLU A 83 13.19 -3.07 19.09
CA GLU A 83 13.05 -2.00 20.08
C GLU A 83 14.26 -1.07 20.16
N LYS A 84 15.46 -1.60 19.91
CA LYS A 84 16.73 -0.87 20.05
C LYS A 84 17.21 -0.21 18.76
N ALA A 85 16.62 -0.57 17.64
CA ALA A 85 17.02 -0.03 16.35
C ALA A 85 16.43 1.37 16.11
N GLU A 86 17.07 2.12 15.22
CA GLU A 86 16.56 3.41 14.76
C GLU A 86 15.15 3.27 14.18
N TYR A 87 14.24 4.17 14.53
CA TYR A 87 12.79 4.12 14.21
C TYR A 87 12.08 2.87 14.73
N GLN A 88 12.73 2.07 15.59
CA GLN A 88 12.27 0.75 16.03
C GLN A 88 11.99 -0.21 14.87
N LEU A 89 12.77 -0.09 13.80
CA LEU A 89 12.73 -0.95 12.62
C LEU A 89 13.94 -1.85 12.57
N SER A 90 13.70 -3.16 12.47
CA SER A 90 14.78 -4.13 12.26
C SER A 90 15.45 -3.95 10.89
N ASP A 91 16.63 -4.52 10.72
CA ASP A 91 17.29 -4.59 9.42
C ASP A 91 16.42 -5.33 8.38
N THR A 92 15.66 -6.33 8.81
CA THR A 92 14.68 -7.01 7.94
C THR A 92 13.64 -6.05 7.36
N ALA A 93 13.11 -5.13 8.18
CA ALA A 93 12.19 -4.11 7.71
C ALA A 93 12.85 -3.12 6.74
N LYS A 94 14.05 -2.64 7.08
CA LYS A 94 14.81 -1.73 6.22
C LYS A 94 15.13 -2.37 4.87
N TYR A 95 15.61 -3.59 4.85
CA TYR A 95 15.87 -4.32 3.61
C TYR A 95 14.61 -4.58 2.78
N ALA A 96 13.48 -4.88 3.42
CA ALA A 96 12.20 -5.01 2.71
C ALA A 96 11.80 -3.69 2.04
N ILE A 97 11.96 -2.54 2.73
CA ILE A 97 11.76 -1.20 2.15
C ILE A 97 12.69 -0.98 0.96
N GLY A 98 13.98 -1.31 1.10
CA GLY A 98 14.97 -1.21 0.03
C GLY A 98 14.60 -2.04 -1.20
N GLY A 99 14.16 -3.27 -1.00
CA GLY A 99 13.68 -4.16 -2.06
C GLY A 99 12.45 -3.60 -2.78
N LEU A 100 11.46 -3.11 -2.05
CA LEU A 100 10.27 -2.48 -2.62
C LEU A 100 10.63 -1.25 -3.46
N LEU A 101 11.47 -0.36 -2.95
CA LEU A 101 11.91 0.83 -3.69
C LEU A 101 12.68 0.48 -4.97
N LYS A 102 13.52 -0.57 -4.93
CA LYS A 102 14.27 -1.06 -6.09
C LYS A 102 13.33 -1.58 -7.18
N HIS A 103 12.32 -2.36 -6.81
CA HIS A 103 11.52 -3.14 -7.77
C HIS A 103 10.19 -2.47 -8.16
N VAL A 104 9.71 -1.44 -7.45
CA VAL A 104 8.37 -0.89 -7.67
C VAL A 104 8.12 -0.46 -9.11
N LYS A 105 9.11 0.11 -9.81
CA LYS A 105 8.96 0.49 -11.22
C LYS A 105 8.66 -0.71 -12.12
N SER A 106 9.30 -1.86 -11.86
CA SER A 106 9.11 -3.07 -12.64
C SER A 106 7.76 -3.75 -12.35
N ILE A 107 7.32 -3.73 -11.09
CA ILE A 107 6.07 -4.37 -10.69
C ILE A 107 4.84 -3.46 -10.86
N THR A 108 5.03 -2.19 -11.22
CA THR A 108 3.93 -1.22 -11.43
C THR A 108 2.89 -1.73 -12.44
N ALA A 109 3.31 -2.42 -13.51
CA ALA A 109 2.37 -2.99 -14.49
C ALA A 109 1.39 -4.01 -13.88
N ILE A 110 1.75 -4.64 -12.76
CA ILE A 110 0.92 -5.59 -12.01
C ILE A 110 0.09 -4.85 -10.96
N LEU A 111 0.70 -3.89 -10.25
CA LEU A 111 0.06 -3.13 -9.17
C LEU A 111 -0.92 -2.07 -9.68
N ASN A 112 -0.69 -1.57 -10.90
CA ASN A 112 -1.43 -0.49 -11.55
C ASN A 112 -1.71 -0.86 -13.02
N PRO A 113 -2.57 -1.88 -13.28
CA PRO A 113 -2.61 -2.61 -14.56
C PRO A 113 -3.40 -1.89 -15.66
N THR A 114 -4.04 -0.77 -15.38
CA THR A 114 -4.92 -0.10 -16.36
C THR A 114 -4.42 1.30 -16.72
N VAL A 115 -4.81 1.82 -17.88
CA VAL A 115 -4.58 3.23 -18.24
C VAL A 115 -5.18 4.17 -17.19
N ASN A 116 -6.31 3.80 -16.60
CA ASN A 116 -6.94 4.57 -15.54
C ASN A 116 -6.12 4.62 -14.24
N SER A 117 -5.32 3.58 -13.96
CA SER A 117 -4.37 3.56 -12.83
C SER A 117 -3.43 4.76 -12.87
N TYR A 118 -2.91 5.10 -14.04
CA TYR A 118 -1.97 6.23 -14.21
C TYR A 118 -2.66 7.61 -14.16
N LYS A 119 -3.99 7.66 -14.32
CA LYS A 119 -4.77 8.87 -14.05
C LYS A 119 -4.93 9.14 -12.55
N ARG A 120 -4.80 8.09 -11.71
CA ARG A 120 -4.74 8.22 -10.24
C ARG A 120 -3.35 8.67 -9.78
N LEU A 121 -2.28 8.13 -10.35
CA LEU A 121 -0.90 8.39 -9.93
C LEU A 121 -0.41 9.77 -10.42
N VAL A 122 -1.06 10.83 -9.96
CA VAL A 122 -0.73 12.22 -10.27
C VAL A 122 -0.61 13.05 -8.99
N PRO A 123 0.24 14.10 -8.96
CA PRO A 123 0.41 14.95 -7.78
C PRO A 123 -0.88 15.63 -7.34
N GLY A 124 -1.01 15.86 -6.03
CA GLY A 124 -2.10 16.68 -5.46
C GLY A 124 -3.34 15.90 -4.99
N TYR A 125 -3.39 14.58 -5.17
CA TYR A 125 -4.53 13.73 -4.80
C TYR A 125 -4.15 12.57 -3.87
N GLU A 126 -3.17 12.77 -3.01
CA GLU A 126 -2.65 11.80 -2.04
C GLU A 126 -2.10 10.48 -2.64
N ALA A 127 -2.06 10.36 -3.96
CA ALA A 127 -1.43 9.24 -4.64
C ALA A 127 0.10 9.40 -4.66
N PRO A 128 0.88 8.33 -4.45
CA PRO A 128 2.34 8.41 -4.45
C PRO A 128 2.86 8.51 -5.89
N VAL A 129 3.69 9.50 -6.15
CA VAL A 129 4.31 9.74 -7.48
C VAL A 129 5.84 9.77 -7.42
N TYR A 130 6.43 9.65 -6.23
CA TYR A 130 7.87 9.67 -6.02
C TYR A 130 8.33 8.42 -5.26
N LEU A 131 9.53 7.93 -5.60
CA LEU A 131 10.17 6.79 -4.96
C LEU A 131 10.80 7.22 -3.64
N ALA A 132 10.00 7.32 -2.61
CA ALA A 132 10.43 7.69 -1.27
C ALA A 132 9.71 6.85 -0.22
N TRP A 133 10.33 6.72 0.95
CA TRP A 133 9.68 6.20 2.13
C TRP A 133 9.70 7.21 3.27
N SER A 134 8.78 7.07 4.22
CA SER A 134 8.61 7.99 5.33
C SER A 134 7.97 7.30 6.53
N LEU A 135 8.14 7.89 7.71
CA LEU A 135 7.50 7.46 8.96
C LEU A 135 6.09 8.04 9.14
N ALA A 136 5.82 9.21 8.57
CA ALA A 136 4.54 9.90 8.78
C ALA A 136 3.92 10.47 7.49
N ASN A 137 4.73 10.78 6.47
CA ASN A 137 4.29 11.48 5.28
C ASN A 137 3.40 10.61 4.38
N ARG A 138 2.14 11.00 4.19
CA ARG A 138 1.16 10.31 3.34
C ARG A 138 1.40 10.47 1.84
N SER A 139 2.32 11.35 1.42
CA SER A 139 2.69 11.51 0.00
C SER A 139 3.79 10.55 -0.45
N ALA A 140 4.45 9.86 0.48
CA ALA A 140 5.48 8.88 0.17
C ALA A 140 4.90 7.59 -0.44
N LEU A 141 5.69 6.91 -1.27
CA LEU A 141 5.35 5.61 -1.84
C LEU A 141 5.22 4.52 -0.76
N LEU A 142 6.16 4.52 0.17
CA LEU A 142 6.17 3.63 1.31
C LEU A 142 6.03 4.44 2.59
N ARG A 143 5.09 4.06 3.43
CA ARG A 143 4.89 4.64 4.75
C ARG A 143 5.09 3.57 5.82
N VAL A 144 5.74 3.95 6.91
CA VAL A 144 5.80 3.12 8.13
C VAL A 144 4.85 3.73 9.17
N PRO A 145 3.65 3.16 9.37
CA PRO A 145 2.69 3.67 10.34
C PRO A 145 3.27 3.77 11.75
N ALA A 146 2.74 4.65 12.59
CA ALA A 146 3.32 4.96 13.91
C ALA A 146 3.31 3.80 14.92
N LYS A 147 2.35 2.88 14.81
CA LYS A 147 2.26 1.71 15.72
C LYS A 147 3.50 0.82 15.56
N ARG A 148 4.03 0.34 16.68
CA ARG A 148 5.23 -0.52 16.78
C ARG A 148 4.91 -1.84 17.49
N GLY A 149 5.94 -2.66 17.75
CA GLY A 149 5.78 -3.98 18.34
C GLY A 149 5.15 -4.96 17.35
N VAL A 150 4.13 -5.68 17.78
CA VAL A 150 3.39 -6.63 16.92
C VAL A 150 2.76 -5.95 15.70
N ALA A 151 2.45 -4.66 15.78
CA ALA A 151 1.79 -3.89 14.72
C ALA A 151 2.77 -3.19 13.76
N THR A 152 4.09 -3.41 13.88
CA THR A 152 5.09 -2.83 12.98
C THR A 152 4.89 -3.36 11.56
N ARG A 153 4.74 -2.45 10.60
CA ARG A 153 4.46 -2.78 9.21
C ARG A 153 4.95 -1.70 8.26
N VAL A 154 5.05 -2.05 7.00
CA VAL A 154 5.32 -1.12 5.89
C VAL A 154 4.07 -1.08 5.00
N GLU A 155 3.60 0.09 4.68
CA GLU A 155 2.48 0.33 3.80
C GLU A 155 2.97 0.74 2.41
N LEU A 156 2.71 -0.09 1.40
CA LEU A 156 2.92 0.28 0.00
C LEU A 156 1.64 0.93 -0.54
N ARG A 157 1.74 2.17 -1.00
CA ARG A 157 0.61 3.02 -1.31
C ARG A 157 0.27 3.15 -2.81
N SER A 158 1.15 2.64 -3.69
CA SER A 158 0.92 2.70 -5.14
C SER A 158 -0.16 1.76 -5.65
N PRO A 159 -0.37 0.54 -5.14
CA PRO A 159 -1.37 -0.37 -5.70
C PRO A 159 -2.76 0.27 -5.74
N ASP A 160 -3.55 -0.11 -6.72
CA ASP A 160 -4.94 0.29 -6.83
C ASP A 160 -5.88 -0.91 -6.96
N PRO A 161 -7.18 -0.74 -6.70
CA PRO A 161 -8.11 -1.85 -6.65
C PRO A 161 -8.42 -2.50 -8.02
N ALA A 162 -7.90 -1.99 -9.14
CA ALA A 162 -8.00 -2.67 -10.44
C ALA A 162 -7.05 -3.87 -10.55
N CYS A 163 -5.99 -3.92 -9.72
CA CYS A 163 -5.04 -5.03 -9.78
C CYS A 163 -5.65 -6.36 -9.32
N ASN A 164 -5.02 -7.46 -9.77
CA ASN A 164 -5.28 -8.78 -9.25
C ASN A 164 -4.55 -8.94 -7.90
N PRO A 165 -5.27 -9.18 -6.78
CA PRO A 165 -4.65 -9.22 -5.45
C PRO A 165 -3.61 -10.34 -5.30
N TYR A 166 -3.81 -11.49 -5.92
CA TYR A 166 -2.85 -12.60 -5.85
C TYR A 166 -1.52 -12.24 -6.51
N LEU A 167 -1.56 -11.67 -7.71
CA LEU A 167 -0.37 -11.23 -8.42
C LEU A 167 0.31 -10.04 -7.72
N ALA A 168 -0.49 -9.09 -7.24
CA ALA A 168 0.01 -7.93 -6.52
C ALA A 168 0.76 -8.36 -5.25
N PHE A 169 0.15 -9.20 -4.41
CA PHE A 169 0.76 -9.64 -3.16
C PHE A 169 1.98 -10.53 -3.39
N ALA A 170 1.96 -11.41 -4.40
CA ALA A 170 3.10 -12.23 -4.76
C ALA A 170 4.31 -11.37 -5.18
N THR A 171 4.10 -10.36 -6.02
CA THR A 171 5.18 -9.48 -6.49
C THR A 171 5.69 -8.55 -5.38
N ILE A 172 4.82 -8.05 -4.51
CA ILE A 172 5.19 -7.27 -3.33
C ILE A 172 6.06 -8.11 -2.38
N LEU A 173 5.62 -9.35 -2.09
CA LEU A 173 6.36 -10.25 -1.22
C LEU A 173 7.75 -10.57 -1.80
N GLU A 174 7.84 -10.91 -3.08
CA GLU A 174 9.12 -11.24 -3.71
C GLU A 174 10.06 -10.03 -3.76
N ALA A 175 9.54 -8.82 -3.97
CA ALA A 175 10.34 -7.59 -3.86
C ALA A 175 10.90 -7.39 -2.46
N CYS A 176 10.10 -7.61 -1.40
CA CYS A 176 10.57 -7.59 -0.01
C CYS A 176 11.66 -8.65 0.24
N LEU A 177 11.43 -9.88 -0.23
CA LEU A 177 12.36 -10.99 -0.03
C LEU A 177 13.69 -10.79 -0.77
N ASP A 178 13.65 -10.23 -1.99
CA ASP A 178 14.89 -9.85 -2.72
C ASP A 178 15.68 -8.81 -1.92
N GLY A 179 14.99 -7.81 -1.38
CA GLY A 179 15.61 -6.82 -0.51
C GLY A 179 16.29 -7.44 0.70
N ILE A 180 15.61 -8.36 1.37
CA ILE A 180 16.13 -9.05 2.57
C ILE A 180 17.31 -9.97 2.22
N ARG A 181 17.17 -10.80 1.17
CA ARG A 181 18.22 -11.73 0.72
C ARG A 181 19.50 -11.00 0.32
N ASN A 182 19.38 -9.88 -0.36
CA ASN A 182 20.48 -9.09 -0.89
C ASN A 182 20.87 -7.91 0.01
N LYS A 183 20.26 -7.77 1.19
CA LYS A 183 20.53 -6.69 2.16
C LYS A 183 20.50 -5.30 1.51
N ILE A 184 19.43 -5.02 0.77
CA ILE A 184 19.30 -3.77 0.02
C ILE A 184 18.91 -2.65 1.00
N GLU A 185 19.85 -1.76 1.29
CA GLU A 185 19.60 -0.61 2.15
C GLU A 185 18.68 0.42 1.45
N PRO A 186 17.64 0.90 2.12
CA PRO A 186 16.86 2.01 1.60
C PRO A 186 17.63 3.34 1.74
N PRO A 187 17.33 4.37 0.93
CA PRO A 187 17.79 5.72 1.20
C PRO A 187 17.22 6.25 2.53
N ALA A 188 17.70 7.39 2.98
CA ALA A 188 17.12 8.07 4.16
C ALA A 188 15.62 8.38 3.97
N PRO A 189 14.80 8.31 5.04
CA PRO A 189 13.39 8.64 4.96
C PRO A 189 13.16 10.12 4.61
N VAL A 190 12.09 10.40 3.86
CA VAL A 190 11.73 11.77 3.44
C VAL A 190 10.51 12.23 4.25
N GLU A 191 10.74 13.08 5.25
CA GLU A 191 9.67 13.59 6.12
C GLU A 191 9.10 14.93 5.64
N SER A 192 9.77 15.61 4.72
CA SER A 192 9.28 16.84 4.09
C SER A 192 8.17 16.57 3.08
N ASN A 193 7.35 17.59 2.79
CA ASN A 193 6.34 17.46 1.73
C ASN A 193 7.01 17.26 0.36
N ILE A 194 6.92 16.03 -0.15
CA ILE A 194 7.58 15.59 -1.38
C ILE A 194 7.15 16.43 -2.60
N TYR A 195 5.93 16.94 -2.62
CA TYR A 195 5.45 17.81 -3.71
C TYR A 195 6.12 19.17 -3.75
N LYS A 196 6.73 19.61 -2.65
CA LYS A 196 7.46 20.90 -2.53
C LYS A 196 8.96 20.76 -2.76
N LEU A 197 9.49 19.54 -2.95
CA LEU A 197 10.91 19.34 -3.23
C LEU A 197 11.30 19.95 -4.57
N THR A 198 12.48 20.56 -4.62
CA THR A 198 13.09 21.08 -5.85
C THR A 198 13.53 19.95 -6.77
N ASN A 199 13.74 20.23 -8.04
CA ASN A 199 14.22 19.23 -9.02
C ASN A 199 15.59 18.62 -8.64
N LYS A 200 16.39 19.33 -7.82
CA LYS A 200 17.67 18.82 -7.31
C LYS A 200 17.49 17.83 -6.17
N GLU A 201 16.49 18.03 -5.34
CA GLU A 201 16.16 17.16 -4.20
C GLU A 201 15.36 15.93 -4.61
N ARG A 202 14.82 15.92 -5.83
CA ARG A 202 14.06 14.77 -6.41
C ARG A 202 14.94 13.77 -7.15
N LYS A 203 16.24 14.05 -7.33
CA LYS A 203 17.23 13.18 -7.97
C LYS A 203 17.93 12.30 -6.94
#